data_6ab125088a753b0a54d9e9de28218d3e
#
_entry.id   6ab125088a753b0a54d9e9de28218d3e
#
_cell.length_a   1.000
_cell.length_b   1.000
_cell.length_c   1.000
_cell.angle_alpha   90.00
_cell.angle_beta   90.00
_cell.angle_gamma   90.00
#
_symmetry.space_group_name_H-M   'P 1'
#
loop_
_entity.id
_entity.type
_entity.pdbx_description
1 polymer ?
#
loop_
_entity_poly.entity_id
_entity_poly.type
_entity_poly.pdbx_seq_one_letter_code
_entity_poly.pdbx_strand_id
1 'polypeptide(L)'
;GMAEQNGRFIRPLLNLSRAETEAACIEANLNPWNDPHNLDERFTRVKIRKNVIPNLMENLGDKVVDSLARSAHLMRIDADALDELANNFWQELKASFHSQNKIQIEVAKISTLNLAIRNRVLRIAIYEAGAPSGSISADMLFGVEALISDWHGQGVISLPGNVKVLRDSGTIILSQSN
;
A
#
# COMPACT_ATOMS: atom_id res chain seq x y z
N GLY A 1 -2.72 -2.40 8.04
CA GLY A 1 -2.18 -3.28 9.07
C GLY A 1 -0.90 -3.95 8.61
N MET A 2 -0.21 -4.65 9.51
CA MET A 2 0.97 -5.44 9.14
C MET A 2 0.56 -6.68 8.34
N ALA A 3 1.34 -7.04 7.32
CA ALA A 3 1.19 -8.30 6.62
C ALA A 3 1.88 -9.45 7.38
N GLU A 4 1.35 -10.68 7.24
CA GLU A 4 1.96 -11.89 7.80
C GLU A 4 3.34 -12.13 7.21
N GLN A 5 3.49 -11.85 5.93
CA GLN A 5 4.75 -11.89 5.21
C GLN A 5 4.99 -10.58 4.47
N ASN A 6 6.24 -10.12 4.50
CA ASN A 6 6.70 -8.97 3.72
C ASN A 6 8.14 -9.24 3.24
N GLY A 7 8.28 -9.61 1.98
CA GLY A 7 9.54 -10.08 1.42
C GLY A 7 10.05 -11.30 2.21
N ARG A 8 11.27 -11.20 2.77
CA ARG A 8 11.89 -12.26 3.59
C ARG A 8 11.45 -12.30 5.06
N PHE A 9 10.66 -11.33 5.50
CA PHE A 9 10.19 -11.26 6.89
C PHE A 9 8.84 -11.95 7.03
N ILE A 10 8.72 -12.88 7.98
CA ILE A 10 7.48 -13.54 8.36
C ILE A 10 7.12 -13.19 9.79
N ARG A 11 5.82 -13.16 10.10
CA ARG A 11 5.28 -12.85 11.43
C ARG A 11 4.31 -13.95 11.85
N PRO A 12 4.82 -15.09 12.32
CA PRO A 12 3.99 -16.29 12.56
C PRO A 12 2.98 -16.12 13.70
N LEU A 13 3.20 -15.15 14.61
CA LEU A 13 2.31 -14.90 15.75
C LEU A 13 1.27 -13.81 15.49
N LEU A 14 1.17 -13.29 14.26
CA LEU A 14 0.30 -12.15 13.98
C LEU A 14 -1.20 -12.44 14.19
N ASN A 15 -1.59 -13.71 14.04
CA ASN A 15 -2.97 -14.16 14.17
C ASN A 15 -3.32 -14.60 15.62
N LEU A 16 -2.35 -14.61 16.53
CA LEU A 16 -2.57 -14.92 17.93
C LEU A 16 -2.87 -13.64 18.72
N SER A 17 -3.82 -13.73 19.63
CA SER A 17 -4.11 -12.65 20.56
C SER A 17 -2.98 -12.52 21.59
N ARG A 18 -2.93 -11.37 22.26
CA ARG A 18 -1.99 -11.16 23.36
C ARG A 18 -2.25 -12.15 24.51
N ALA A 19 -3.51 -12.44 24.82
CA ALA A 19 -3.88 -13.38 25.86
C ALA A 19 -3.35 -14.80 25.56
N GLU A 20 -3.46 -15.26 24.32
CA GLU A 20 -2.92 -16.56 23.89
C GLU A 20 -1.39 -16.62 24.02
N THR A 21 -0.70 -15.55 23.60
CA THR A 21 0.76 -15.50 23.72
C THR A 21 1.24 -15.43 25.18
N GLU A 22 0.52 -14.70 26.04
CA GLU A 22 0.81 -14.65 27.49
C GLU A 22 0.55 -15.99 28.14
N ALA A 23 -0.56 -16.68 27.82
CA ALA A 23 -0.86 -18.00 28.30
C ALA A 23 0.23 -19.03 27.90
N ALA A 24 0.66 -18.99 26.65
CA ALA A 24 1.76 -19.86 26.19
C ALA A 24 3.08 -19.58 26.90
N CYS A 25 3.40 -18.32 27.22
CA CYS A 25 4.58 -17.99 28.02
C CYS A 25 4.49 -18.58 29.44
N ILE A 26 3.33 -18.50 30.09
CA ILE A 26 3.09 -19.06 31.41
C ILE A 26 3.27 -20.60 31.40
N GLU A 27 2.65 -21.26 30.42
CA GLU A 27 2.73 -22.72 30.26
C GLU A 27 4.16 -23.20 30.02
N ALA A 28 4.92 -22.42 29.23
CA ALA A 28 6.34 -22.71 28.96
C ALA A 28 7.29 -22.26 30.09
N ASN A 29 6.78 -21.77 31.22
CA ASN A 29 7.57 -21.20 32.33
C ASN A 29 8.53 -20.08 31.90
N LEU A 30 8.14 -19.29 30.90
CA LEU A 30 8.88 -18.13 30.46
C LEU A 30 8.42 -16.89 31.22
N ASN A 31 9.37 -16.03 31.58
CA ASN A 31 9.08 -14.75 32.22
C ASN A 31 9.39 -13.61 31.25
N PRO A 32 8.41 -13.18 30.44
CA PRO A 32 8.64 -12.13 29.45
C PRO A 32 8.87 -10.77 30.13
N TRP A 33 9.86 -10.04 29.64
CA TRP A 33 10.07 -8.66 30.07
C TRP A 33 8.97 -7.74 29.53
N ASN A 34 8.32 -7.02 30.43
CA ASN A 34 7.32 -6.02 30.07
C ASN A 34 7.98 -4.66 29.83
N ASP A 35 8.21 -4.34 28.54
CA ASP A 35 8.77 -3.05 28.14
C ASP A 35 7.84 -1.90 28.57
N PRO A 36 8.32 -0.92 29.37
CA PRO A 36 7.54 0.27 29.76
C PRO A 36 6.98 1.06 28.59
N HIS A 37 7.64 1.05 27.41
CA HIS A 37 7.16 1.71 26.21
C HIS A 37 5.83 1.13 25.71
N ASN A 38 5.47 -0.08 26.11
CA ASN A 38 4.14 -0.64 25.81
C ASN A 38 2.99 0.08 26.51
N LEU A 39 3.30 0.92 27.49
CA LEU A 39 2.33 1.74 28.22
C LEU A 39 2.37 3.21 27.86
N ASP A 40 3.35 3.64 27.04
CA ASP A 40 3.59 5.04 26.71
C ASP A 40 2.62 5.51 25.62
N GLU A 41 1.68 6.36 26.00
CA GLU A 41 0.65 6.91 25.09
C GLU A 41 1.17 7.97 24.10
N ARG A 42 2.45 8.32 24.14
CA ARG A 42 3.07 9.10 23.06
C ARG A 42 3.08 8.32 21.75
N PHE A 43 3.06 6.99 21.81
CA PHE A 43 2.93 6.15 20.64
C PHE A 43 1.47 5.94 20.23
N THR A 44 1.12 6.30 19.00
CA THR A 44 -0.24 6.16 18.46
C THR A 44 -0.83 4.75 18.63
N ARG A 45 -0.01 3.71 18.45
CA ARG A 45 -0.44 2.31 18.65
C ARG A 45 -0.88 2.02 20.09
N VAL A 46 -0.24 2.64 21.08
CA VAL A 46 -0.59 2.49 22.51
C VAL A 46 -1.90 3.21 22.79
N LYS A 47 -2.05 4.45 22.30
CA LYS A 47 -3.33 5.20 22.38
C LYS A 47 -4.50 4.40 21.78
N ILE A 48 -4.32 3.84 20.59
CA ILE A 48 -5.37 3.06 19.94
C ILE A 48 -5.75 1.87 20.81
N ARG A 49 -4.77 1.11 21.30
CA ARG A 49 -5.02 -0.08 22.11
C ARG A 49 -5.67 0.21 23.46
N LYS A 50 -5.26 1.31 24.12
CA LYS A 50 -5.75 1.65 25.46
C LYS A 50 -7.05 2.44 25.47
N ASN A 51 -7.27 3.29 24.47
CA ASN A 51 -8.37 4.25 24.51
C ASN A 51 -9.38 4.00 23.40
N VAL A 52 -8.92 3.80 22.14
CA VAL A 52 -9.83 3.70 20.99
C VAL A 52 -10.53 2.34 20.95
N ILE A 53 -9.76 1.25 21.08
CA ILE A 53 -10.33 -0.11 21.02
C ILE A 53 -11.33 -0.35 22.15
N PRO A 54 -11.03 -0.04 23.42
CA PRO A 54 -12.02 -0.20 24.51
C PRO A 54 -13.29 0.62 24.29
N ASN A 55 -13.17 1.87 23.81
CA ASN A 55 -14.32 2.71 23.50
C ASN A 55 -15.16 2.13 22.37
N LEU A 56 -14.54 1.55 21.33
CA LEU A 56 -15.26 0.85 20.26
C LEU A 56 -15.99 -0.40 20.80
N MET A 57 -15.35 -1.16 21.68
CA MET A 57 -15.99 -2.35 22.28
C MET A 57 -17.16 -1.98 23.18
N GLU A 58 -17.04 -0.92 23.96
CA GLU A 58 -18.14 -0.41 24.80
C GLU A 58 -19.36 0.03 23.99
N ASN A 59 -19.15 0.69 22.84
CA ASN A 59 -20.23 1.26 22.05
C ASN A 59 -20.79 0.32 20.96
N LEU A 60 -19.97 -0.61 20.44
CA LEU A 60 -20.29 -1.49 19.31
C LEU A 60 -20.29 -2.99 19.68
N GLY A 61 -19.91 -3.31 20.91
CA GLY A 61 -19.81 -4.67 21.42
C GLY A 61 -18.45 -5.33 21.19
N ASP A 62 -18.17 -6.38 21.97
CA ASP A 62 -16.85 -7.06 22.03
C ASP A 62 -16.38 -7.63 20.69
N LYS A 63 -17.31 -7.95 19.78
CA LYS A 63 -16.99 -8.53 18.46
C LYS A 63 -16.43 -7.53 17.44
N VAL A 64 -16.39 -6.24 17.76
CA VAL A 64 -15.94 -5.20 16.81
C VAL A 64 -14.49 -5.42 16.37
N VAL A 65 -13.62 -5.85 17.27
CA VAL A 65 -12.19 -6.10 16.99
C VAL A 65 -12.03 -7.25 15.98
N ASP A 66 -12.74 -8.36 16.20
CA ASP A 66 -12.73 -9.51 15.31
C ASP A 66 -13.31 -9.17 13.93
N SER A 67 -14.35 -8.33 13.92
CA SER A 67 -14.98 -7.87 12.67
C SER A 67 -14.02 -6.98 11.87
N LEU A 68 -13.29 -6.07 12.53
CA LEU A 68 -12.27 -5.24 11.90
C LEU A 68 -11.10 -6.08 11.38
N ALA A 69 -10.64 -7.07 12.17
CA ALA A 69 -9.57 -7.98 11.76
C ALA A 69 -9.98 -8.80 10.53
N ARG A 70 -11.21 -9.33 10.51
CA ARG A 70 -11.76 -10.07 9.38
C ARG A 70 -11.88 -9.20 8.12
N SER A 71 -12.41 -7.98 8.27
CA SER A 71 -12.49 -7.02 7.14
C SER A 71 -11.11 -6.70 6.58
N ALA A 72 -10.12 -6.47 7.45
CA ALA A 72 -8.75 -6.21 7.03
C ALA A 72 -8.12 -7.43 6.31
N HIS A 73 -8.46 -8.64 6.74
CA HIS A 73 -8.01 -9.88 6.08
C HIS A 73 -8.61 -10.03 4.68
N LEU A 74 -9.94 -9.84 4.54
CA LEU A 74 -10.61 -9.91 3.23
C LEU A 74 -10.09 -8.84 2.28
N MET A 75 -9.97 -7.59 2.72
CA MET A 75 -9.39 -6.51 1.92
C MET A 75 -7.96 -6.81 1.46
N ARG A 76 -7.19 -7.57 2.23
CA ARG A 76 -5.83 -7.97 1.83
C ARG A 76 -5.87 -8.98 0.70
N ILE A 77 -6.72 -10.00 0.81
CA ILE A 77 -6.92 -10.99 -0.27
C ILE A 77 -7.27 -10.29 -1.58
N ASP A 78 -8.23 -9.36 -1.53
CA ASP A 78 -8.63 -8.58 -2.70
C ASP A 78 -7.48 -7.71 -3.24
N ALA A 79 -6.71 -7.08 -2.34
CA ALA A 79 -5.57 -6.25 -2.72
C ALA A 79 -4.48 -7.09 -3.39
N ASP A 80 -4.15 -8.27 -2.84
CA ASP A 80 -3.12 -9.16 -3.39
C ASP A 80 -3.50 -9.63 -4.80
N ALA A 81 -4.77 -10.01 -5.03
CA ALA A 81 -5.27 -10.40 -6.35
C ALA A 81 -5.20 -9.24 -7.37
N LEU A 82 -5.58 -8.02 -6.95
CA LEU A 82 -5.49 -6.83 -7.80
C LEU A 82 -4.04 -6.43 -8.09
N ASP A 83 -3.15 -6.61 -7.13
CA ASP A 83 -1.72 -6.34 -7.30
C ASP A 83 -1.08 -7.35 -8.27
N GLU A 84 -1.48 -8.62 -8.22
CA GLU A 84 -1.06 -9.65 -9.19
C GLU A 84 -1.51 -9.28 -10.61
N LEU A 85 -2.79 -8.93 -10.79
CA LEU A 85 -3.33 -8.51 -12.09
C LEU A 85 -2.58 -7.27 -12.64
N ALA A 86 -2.32 -6.29 -11.78
CA ALA A 86 -1.58 -5.11 -12.17
C ALA A 86 -0.13 -5.41 -12.56
N ASN A 87 0.55 -6.30 -11.81
CA ASN A 87 1.90 -6.74 -12.14
C ASN A 87 1.95 -7.49 -13.47
N ASN A 88 1.02 -8.39 -13.73
CA ASN A 88 0.95 -9.13 -14.99
C ASN A 88 0.79 -8.16 -16.17
N PHE A 89 -0.16 -7.25 -16.09
CA PHE A 89 -0.36 -6.21 -17.11
C PHE A 89 0.88 -5.32 -17.28
N TRP A 90 1.55 -4.96 -16.18
CA TRP A 90 2.78 -4.18 -16.22
C TRP A 90 3.90 -4.91 -16.99
N GLN A 91 4.07 -6.23 -16.76
CA GLN A 91 5.07 -7.01 -17.48
C GLN A 91 4.78 -7.07 -19.00
N GLU A 92 3.52 -7.19 -19.38
CA GLU A 92 3.11 -7.14 -20.80
C GLU A 92 3.43 -5.76 -21.42
N LEU A 93 3.11 -4.67 -20.72
CA LEU A 93 3.45 -3.32 -21.19
C LEU A 93 4.95 -3.13 -21.34
N LYS A 94 5.71 -3.60 -20.36
CA LYS A 94 7.16 -3.43 -20.29
C LYS A 94 7.89 -4.10 -21.44
N ALA A 95 7.37 -5.21 -21.93
CA ALA A 95 7.90 -5.91 -23.09
C ALA A 95 7.88 -5.07 -24.39
N SER A 96 7.09 -3.99 -24.44
CA SER A 96 6.98 -3.06 -25.56
C SER A 96 7.82 -1.80 -25.42
N PHE A 97 8.57 -1.62 -24.33
CA PHE A 97 9.38 -0.43 -24.12
C PHE A 97 10.67 -0.46 -24.94
N HIS A 98 10.96 0.64 -25.63
CA HIS A 98 12.12 0.76 -26.51
C HIS A 98 13.22 1.69 -25.95
N SER A 99 13.05 2.27 -24.75
CA SER A 99 13.98 3.23 -24.15
C SER A 99 14.38 2.82 -22.73
N GLN A 100 15.67 2.91 -22.42
CA GLN A 100 16.19 2.56 -21.08
C GLN A 100 16.03 3.68 -20.04
N ASN A 101 15.81 4.94 -20.46
CA ASN A 101 15.81 6.09 -19.56
C ASN A 101 14.45 6.74 -19.34
N LYS A 102 13.41 6.28 -20.05
CA LYS A 102 12.04 6.82 -19.92
C LYS A 102 11.03 5.70 -20.05
N ILE A 103 10.07 5.71 -19.13
CA ILE A 103 8.91 4.83 -19.22
C ILE A 103 7.86 5.56 -20.05
N GLN A 104 7.34 4.90 -21.08
CA GLN A 104 6.33 5.43 -21.98
C GLN A 104 5.13 4.50 -22.03
N ILE A 105 3.95 4.99 -21.65
CA ILE A 105 2.73 4.21 -21.58
C ILE A 105 1.69 4.85 -22.49
N GLU A 106 1.25 4.13 -23.51
CA GLU A 106 0.16 4.57 -24.36
C GLU A 106 -1.15 4.67 -23.56
N VAL A 107 -1.77 5.85 -23.57
CA VAL A 107 -3.05 6.09 -22.87
C VAL A 107 -4.12 5.12 -23.34
N ALA A 108 -4.17 4.79 -24.61
CA ALA A 108 -5.14 3.85 -25.18
C ALA A 108 -5.09 2.47 -24.52
N LYS A 109 -3.90 1.98 -24.16
CA LYS A 109 -3.72 0.67 -23.50
C LYS A 109 -4.19 0.67 -22.04
N ILE A 110 -3.92 1.76 -21.33
CA ILE A 110 -4.16 1.82 -19.87
C ILE A 110 -5.56 2.39 -19.55
N SER A 111 -6.15 3.20 -20.42
CA SER A 111 -7.48 3.80 -20.20
C SER A 111 -8.62 2.78 -20.12
N THR A 112 -8.46 1.62 -20.76
CA THR A 112 -9.45 0.53 -20.75
C THR A 112 -9.46 -0.27 -19.46
N LEU A 113 -8.41 -0.14 -18.64
CA LEU A 113 -8.31 -0.85 -17.36
C LEU A 113 -9.30 -0.30 -16.33
N ASN A 114 -9.78 -1.21 -15.47
CA ASN A 114 -10.48 -0.80 -14.25
C ASN A 114 -9.59 0.14 -13.43
N LEU A 115 -10.19 1.17 -12.82
CA LEU A 115 -9.48 2.20 -12.04
C LEU A 115 -8.56 1.60 -10.96
N ALA A 116 -9.00 0.53 -10.30
CA ALA A 116 -8.21 -0.12 -9.25
C ALA A 116 -6.90 -0.75 -9.79
N ILE A 117 -6.95 -1.34 -10.98
CA ILE A 117 -5.78 -1.93 -11.65
C ILE A 117 -4.93 -0.81 -12.26
N ARG A 118 -5.55 0.16 -12.94
CA ARG A 118 -4.87 1.30 -13.55
C ARG A 118 -4.01 2.07 -12.53
N ASN A 119 -4.56 2.37 -11.36
CA ASN A 119 -3.84 3.04 -10.29
C ASN A 119 -2.64 2.23 -9.76
N ARG A 120 -2.76 0.91 -9.72
CA ARG A 120 -1.65 0.03 -9.33
C ARG A 120 -0.55 0.02 -10.39
N VAL A 121 -0.91 -0.09 -11.66
CA VAL A 121 0.03 -0.03 -12.79
C VAL A 121 0.79 1.31 -12.78
N LEU A 122 0.07 2.43 -12.61
CA LEU A 122 0.71 3.75 -12.51
C LEU A 122 1.67 3.83 -11.33
N ARG A 123 1.30 3.29 -10.17
CA ARG A 123 2.17 3.25 -8.98
C ARG A 123 3.43 2.43 -9.22
N ILE A 124 3.31 1.27 -9.88
CA ILE A 124 4.48 0.46 -10.27
C ILE A 124 5.38 1.26 -11.19
N ALA A 125 4.82 1.89 -12.24
CA ALA A 125 5.57 2.72 -13.17
C ALA A 125 6.32 3.86 -12.49
N ILE A 126 5.69 4.55 -11.53
CA ILE A 126 6.29 5.64 -10.78
C ILE A 126 7.46 5.15 -9.92
N TYR A 127 7.33 4.00 -9.27
CA TYR A 127 8.43 3.43 -8.48
C TYR A 127 9.58 2.95 -9.36
N GLU A 128 9.30 2.31 -10.49
CA GLU A 128 10.33 1.94 -11.46
C GLU A 128 11.02 3.15 -12.11
N ALA A 129 10.31 4.28 -12.23
CA ALA A 129 10.90 5.53 -12.69
C ALA A 129 11.83 6.20 -11.65
N GLY A 130 11.92 5.68 -10.42
CA GLY A 130 12.87 6.12 -9.40
C GLY A 130 12.26 6.77 -8.16
N ALA A 131 10.93 6.79 -8.00
CA ALA A 131 10.32 7.28 -6.77
C ALA A 131 10.61 6.32 -5.60
N PRO A 132 10.95 6.83 -4.40
CA PRO A 132 11.17 5.98 -3.23
C PRO A 132 9.89 5.20 -2.85
N SER A 133 10.05 3.94 -2.47
CA SER A 133 8.92 3.12 -2.03
C SER A 133 8.16 3.77 -0.86
N GLY A 134 6.84 3.80 -0.95
CA GLY A 134 5.97 4.39 0.06
C GLY A 134 5.89 5.92 0.04
N SER A 135 6.57 6.62 -0.86
CA SER A 135 6.57 8.08 -0.94
C SER A 135 5.38 8.68 -1.72
N ILE A 136 4.61 7.85 -2.42
CA ILE A 136 3.50 8.30 -3.27
C ILE A 136 2.18 8.26 -2.49
N SER A 137 1.64 9.43 -2.21
CA SER A 137 0.32 9.59 -1.60
C SER A 137 -0.81 9.25 -2.59
N ALA A 138 -2.02 9.08 -2.06
CA ALA A 138 -3.21 8.89 -2.90
C ALA A 138 -3.46 10.09 -3.82
N ASP A 139 -3.30 11.31 -3.31
CA ASP A 139 -3.52 12.53 -4.09
C ASP A 139 -2.53 12.67 -5.25
N MET A 140 -1.25 12.34 -5.01
CA MET A 140 -0.24 12.30 -6.07
C MET A 140 -0.60 11.29 -7.16
N LEU A 141 -1.04 10.10 -6.76
CA LEU A 141 -1.44 9.06 -7.69
C LEU A 141 -2.67 9.47 -8.50
N PHE A 142 -3.67 10.06 -7.86
CA PHE A 142 -4.87 10.56 -8.54
C PHE A 142 -4.55 11.72 -9.49
N GLY A 143 -3.59 12.58 -9.13
CA GLY A 143 -3.10 13.62 -10.03
C GLY A 143 -2.49 13.04 -11.32
N VAL A 144 -1.71 11.95 -11.20
CA VAL A 144 -1.18 11.25 -12.38
C VAL A 144 -2.29 10.53 -13.16
N GLU A 145 -3.25 9.92 -12.47
CA GLU A 145 -4.39 9.24 -13.09
C GLU A 145 -5.25 10.23 -13.90
N ALA A 146 -5.44 11.45 -13.42
CA ALA A 146 -6.16 12.52 -14.13
C ALA A 146 -5.53 12.90 -15.48
N LEU A 147 -4.23 12.65 -15.69
CA LEU A 147 -3.63 12.77 -17.02
C LEU A 147 -4.24 11.78 -18.04
N ILE A 148 -4.91 10.73 -17.56
CA ILE A 148 -5.56 9.73 -18.42
C ILE A 148 -7.05 10.00 -18.52
N SER A 149 -7.75 10.14 -17.38
CA SER A 149 -9.20 10.21 -17.30
C SER A 149 -9.78 11.60 -17.51
N ASP A 150 -9.03 12.65 -17.18
CA ASP A 150 -9.48 14.06 -17.22
C ASP A 150 -8.41 14.96 -17.84
N TRP A 151 -7.98 14.61 -19.06
CA TRP A 151 -6.95 15.35 -19.75
C TRP A 151 -7.49 16.66 -20.37
N HIS A 152 -6.92 17.76 -19.94
CA HIS A 152 -7.24 19.11 -20.45
C HIS A 152 -5.97 19.98 -20.68
N GLY A 153 -4.81 19.33 -20.89
CA GLY A 153 -3.55 20.03 -21.12
C GLY A 153 -2.75 20.31 -19.85
N GLN A 154 -2.92 19.51 -18.81
CA GLN A 154 -2.14 19.63 -17.58
C GLN A 154 -0.64 19.54 -17.88
N GLY A 155 0.14 20.37 -17.18
CA GLY A 155 1.58 20.39 -17.28
C GLY A 155 2.25 19.19 -16.60
N VAL A 156 3.57 19.28 -16.48
CA VAL A 156 4.39 18.25 -15.83
C VAL A 156 4.05 18.13 -14.34
N ILE A 157 3.81 16.90 -13.88
CA ILE A 157 3.64 16.57 -12.46
C ILE A 157 5.00 16.14 -11.91
N SER A 158 5.45 16.81 -10.85
CA SER A 158 6.68 16.45 -10.13
C SER A 158 6.36 15.58 -8.94
N LEU A 159 7.06 14.43 -8.83
CA LEU A 159 6.89 13.43 -7.78
C LEU A 159 8.19 13.25 -6.99
N PRO A 160 8.14 12.65 -5.79
CA PRO A 160 9.32 12.28 -5.01
C PRO A 160 10.32 11.48 -5.84
N GLY A 161 11.62 11.62 -5.50
CA GLY A 161 12.71 10.95 -6.25
C GLY A 161 13.06 11.64 -7.56
N ASN A 162 12.70 12.93 -7.73
CA ASN A 162 12.89 13.70 -8.97
C ASN A 162 12.19 13.08 -10.18
N VAL A 163 11.14 12.29 -9.96
CA VAL A 163 10.34 11.70 -11.03
C VAL A 163 9.40 12.76 -11.59
N LYS A 164 9.40 12.91 -12.90
CA LYS A 164 8.49 13.78 -13.64
C LYS A 164 7.56 12.94 -14.49
N VAL A 165 6.29 13.26 -14.44
CA VAL A 165 5.24 12.63 -15.24
C VAL A 165 4.55 13.67 -16.09
N LEU A 166 4.37 13.38 -17.36
CA LEU A 166 3.62 14.23 -18.27
C LEU A 166 2.85 13.38 -19.28
N ARG A 167 1.83 13.94 -19.86
CA ARG A 167 1.16 13.38 -21.05
C ARG A 167 1.54 14.18 -22.28
N ASP A 168 2.00 13.48 -23.32
CA ASP A 168 2.29 14.03 -24.61
C ASP A 168 1.73 13.12 -25.71
N SER A 169 1.00 13.69 -26.65
CA SER A 169 0.50 13.00 -27.87
C SER A 169 -0.13 11.62 -27.60
N GLY A 170 -0.91 11.50 -26.50
CA GLY A 170 -1.58 10.24 -26.15
C GLY A 170 -0.70 9.24 -25.40
N THR A 171 0.47 9.65 -24.92
CA THR A 171 1.42 8.84 -24.17
C THR A 171 1.70 9.47 -22.81
N ILE A 172 1.67 8.67 -21.74
CA ILE A 172 2.20 9.05 -20.43
C ILE A 172 3.69 8.77 -20.42
N ILE A 173 4.47 9.78 -20.11
CA ILE A 173 5.93 9.72 -20.06
C ILE A 173 6.38 9.94 -18.63
N LEU A 174 7.11 8.96 -18.07
CA LEU A 174 7.76 9.09 -16.78
C LEU A 174 9.28 9.13 -17.00
N SER A 175 9.94 10.06 -16.32
CA SER A 175 11.39 10.20 -16.38
C SER A 175 11.94 10.67 -15.05
N GLN A 176 13.13 10.23 -14.68
CA GLN A 176 13.87 10.78 -13.56
C GLN A 176 14.81 11.87 -14.05
N SER A 177 14.77 13.02 -13.38
CA SER A 177 15.74 14.10 -13.63
C SER A 177 16.95 13.88 -12.72
N ASN A 178 18.12 13.90 -13.29
CA ASN A 178 19.38 13.91 -12.52
C ASN A 178 19.50 15.19 -11.68
#